data_16b5b7ef9b6b6435b65c4260a5fc57c6
#
_entry.id   16b5b7ef9b6b6435b65c4260a5fc57c6
#
_cell.length_a   1.000
_cell.length_b   1.000
_cell.length_c   1.000
_cell.angle_alpha   90.00
_cell.angle_beta   90.00
_cell.angle_gamma   90.00
#
_symmetry.space_group_name_H-M   'P 1'
#
loop_
_entity.id
_entity.type
_entity.pdbx_description
1 polymer ?
#
loop_
_entity_poly.entity_id
_entity_poly.type
_entity_poly.pdbx_seq_one_letter_code
_entity_poly.pdbx_strand_id
1 'polypeptide(L)'
;MQPYNIIDNQQQQQLQLSIEGELAFLEYRLKDGVIYLMHTEVPERLGGRGIGTALAAAAFDYAKAHNLKIKVYCPFVKKYLDRHPGLGHLVINPS
;
A
#
# COMPACT_ATOMS: atom_id res chain seq x y z
N MET A 1 -1.02 8.64 -12.98
CA MET A 1 -0.22 7.56 -13.54
C MET A 1 0.96 7.24 -12.64
N GLN A 2 1.13 5.98 -12.31
CA GLN A 2 2.25 5.57 -11.48
C GLN A 2 3.53 5.55 -12.30
N PRO A 3 4.58 6.23 -11.86
CA PRO A 3 5.87 6.15 -12.55
C PRO A 3 6.61 4.85 -12.26
N TYR A 4 6.13 4.07 -11.31
CA TYR A 4 6.77 2.83 -10.90
C TYR A 4 5.95 1.62 -11.29
N ASN A 5 6.62 0.54 -11.65
CA ASN A 5 5.97 -0.70 -12.02
C ASN A 5 5.80 -1.55 -10.77
N ILE A 6 4.60 -1.51 -10.20
CA ILE A 6 4.31 -2.22 -8.96
C ILE A 6 3.64 -3.55 -9.29
N ILE A 7 4.15 -4.62 -8.72
CA ILE A 7 3.68 -5.97 -8.96
C ILE A 7 2.93 -6.47 -7.72
N ASP A 8 1.76 -7.07 -7.95
CA ASP A 8 1.00 -7.70 -6.87
C ASP A 8 1.46 -9.16 -6.76
N ASN A 9 2.32 -9.43 -5.81
CA ASN A 9 2.78 -10.79 -5.54
C ASN A 9 1.80 -11.42 -4.56
N GLN A 10 0.77 -12.06 -5.09
CA GLN A 10 -0.31 -12.62 -4.29
C GLN A 10 0.17 -13.76 -3.41
N GLN A 11 1.14 -14.51 -3.86
CA GLN A 11 1.68 -15.63 -3.11
C GLN A 11 2.31 -15.16 -1.80
N GLN A 12 2.99 -14.03 -1.84
CA GLN A 12 3.61 -13.44 -0.66
C GLN A 12 2.72 -12.40 0.01
N GLN A 13 1.62 -12.06 -0.63
CA GLN A 13 0.71 -11.01 -0.17
C GLN A 13 1.43 -9.69 0.00
N GLN A 14 2.11 -9.30 -1.05
CA GLN A 14 2.87 -8.04 -1.07
C GLN A 14 2.67 -7.34 -2.40
N LEU A 15 2.47 -6.02 -2.33
CA LEU A 15 2.68 -5.16 -3.48
C LEU A 15 4.17 -4.84 -3.50
N GLN A 16 4.83 -5.10 -4.61
CA GLN A 16 6.29 -5.06 -4.66
C GLN A 16 6.78 -4.14 -5.76
N LEU A 17 7.89 -3.48 -5.48
CA LEU A 17 8.60 -2.68 -6.45
C LEU A 17 10.08 -3.00 -6.35
N SER A 18 10.66 -3.48 -7.46
CA SER A 18 12.07 -3.78 -7.52
C SER A 18 12.75 -2.68 -8.31
N ILE A 19 13.77 -2.07 -7.73
CA ILE A 19 14.49 -1.00 -8.39
C ILE A 19 15.95 -1.03 -7.94
N GLU A 20 16.86 -0.96 -8.90
CA GLU A 20 18.30 -0.96 -8.62
C GLU A 20 18.74 -2.13 -7.75
N GLY A 21 18.13 -3.30 -7.98
CA GLY A 21 18.47 -4.50 -7.23
C GLY A 21 17.90 -4.58 -5.84
N GLU A 22 17.08 -3.61 -5.44
CA GLU A 22 16.48 -3.60 -4.11
C GLU A 22 14.98 -3.73 -4.21
N LEU A 23 14.38 -4.35 -3.19
CA LEU A 23 12.96 -4.61 -3.15
C LEU A 23 12.29 -3.75 -2.08
N ALA A 24 11.29 -2.98 -2.51
CA ALA A 24 10.38 -2.29 -1.60
C ALA A 24 9.04 -3.00 -1.67
N PHE A 25 8.31 -3.03 -0.56
CA PHE A 25 7.02 -3.72 -0.58
C PHE A 25 6.06 -3.15 0.44
N LEU A 26 4.77 -3.42 0.20
CA LEU A 26 3.69 -3.19 1.15
C LEU A 26 2.98 -4.52 1.36
N GLU A 27 3.05 -5.02 2.56
CA GLU A 27 2.47 -6.30 2.92
C GLU A 27 1.01 -6.16 3.28
N TYR A 28 0.19 -7.06 2.76
CA TYR A 28 -1.25 -7.01 3.01
C TYR A 28 -1.80 -8.40 3.32
N ARG A 29 -3.02 -8.44 3.81
CA ARG A 29 -3.79 -9.67 3.97
C ARG A 29 -5.19 -9.41 3.42
N LEU A 30 -5.82 -10.45 2.91
CA LEU A 30 -7.17 -10.36 2.38
C LEU A 30 -8.06 -11.30 3.16
N LYS A 31 -9.21 -10.80 3.63
CA LYS A 31 -10.18 -11.63 4.33
C LYS A 31 -11.54 -10.97 4.30
N ASP A 32 -12.54 -11.73 3.83
CA ASP A 32 -13.94 -11.31 3.91
C ASP A 32 -14.22 -9.94 3.34
N GLY A 33 -13.66 -9.65 2.18
CA GLY A 33 -13.90 -8.37 1.51
C GLY A 33 -13.11 -7.21 2.09
N VAL A 34 -12.11 -7.50 2.90
CA VAL A 34 -11.27 -6.48 3.53
C VAL A 34 -9.81 -6.73 3.19
N ILE A 35 -9.11 -5.66 2.83
CA ILE A 35 -7.66 -5.73 2.68
C ILE A 35 -7.03 -5.05 3.90
N TYR A 36 -6.14 -5.80 4.56
CA TYR A 36 -5.43 -5.34 5.75
C TYR A 36 -4.05 -4.90 5.33
N LEU A 37 -3.76 -3.62 5.46
CA LEU A 37 -2.45 -3.07 5.09
C LEU A 37 -1.55 -3.11 6.31
N MET A 38 -0.58 -4.04 6.30
CA MET A 38 0.13 -4.45 7.50
C MET A 38 1.46 -3.74 7.70
N HIS A 39 2.28 -3.66 6.66
CA HIS A 39 3.65 -3.20 6.82
C HIS A 39 4.21 -2.71 5.48
N THR A 40 4.94 -1.62 5.52
CA THR A 40 5.62 -1.09 4.33
C THR A 40 7.11 -1.04 4.59
N GLU A 41 7.89 -1.54 3.64
CA GLU A 41 9.34 -1.55 3.76
C GLU A 41 9.94 -0.91 2.52
N VAL A 42 10.75 0.14 2.71
CA VAL A 42 11.47 0.78 1.62
C VAL A 42 12.93 0.83 2.01
N PRO A 43 13.83 0.18 1.25
CA PRO A 43 15.26 0.24 1.56
C PRO A 43 15.75 1.67 1.69
N GLU A 44 16.66 1.88 2.62
CA GLU A 44 17.14 3.22 2.94
C GLU A 44 17.71 3.93 1.71
N ARG A 45 18.41 3.19 0.85
CA ARG A 45 18.97 3.75 -0.37
C ARG A 45 17.92 4.34 -1.30
N LEU A 46 16.70 3.87 -1.21
CA LEU A 46 15.62 4.31 -2.08
C LEU A 46 14.75 5.38 -1.43
N GLY A 47 15.12 5.85 -0.26
CA GLY A 47 14.35 6.87 0.44
C GLY A 47 14.27 8.16 -0.35
N GLY A 48 13.18 8.90 -0.17
CA GLY A 48 13.01 10.19 -0.80
C GLY A 48 12.57 10.16 -2.25
N ARG A 49 12.28 8.98 -2.79
CA ARG A 49 11.85 8.84 -4.19
C ARG A 49 10.35 8.62 -4.35
N GLY A 50 9.59 8.75 -3.27
CA GLY A 50 8.14 8.56 -3.33
C GLY A 50 7.71 7.12 -3.49
N ILE A 51 8.58 6.16 -3.24
CA ILE A 51 8.25 4.74 -3.45
C ILE A 51 7.20 4.25 -2.48
N GLY A 52 7.32 4.61 -1.20
CA GLY A 52 6.32 4.23 -0.21
C GLY A 52 4.96 4.82 -0.55
N THR A 53 4.94 6.07 -1.01
CA THR A 53 3.71 6.72 -1.43
C THR A 53 3.10 5.99 -2.64
N ALA A 54 3.94 5.57 -3.59
CA ALA A 54 3.46 4.83 -4.75
C ALA A 54 2.84 3.49 -4.34
N LEU A 55 3.48 2.80 -3.38
CA LEU A 55 2.94 1.54 -2.89
C LEU A 55 1.59 1.75 -2.18
N ALA A 56 1.49 2.79 -1.37
CA ALA A 56 0.23 3.09 -0.70
C ALA A 56 -0.86 3.42 -1.72
N ALA A 57 -0.55 4.25 -2.71
CA ALA A 57 -1.50 4.60 -3.76
C ALA A 57 -1.98 3.35 -4.49
N ALA A 58 -1.06 2.44 -4.80
CA ALA A 58 -1.41 1.19 -5.47
C ALA A 58 -2.35 0.35 -4.62
N ALA A 59 -2.13 0.32 -3.30
CA ALA A 59 -2.99 -0.45 -2.41
C ALA A 59 -4.41 0.10 -2.39
N PHE A 60 -4.57 1.42 -2.35
CA PHE A 60 -5.90 2.03 -2.40
C PHE A 60 -6.56 1.82 -3.75
N ASP A 61 -5.81 1.91 -4.84
CA ASP A 61 -6.35 1.63 -6.17
C ASP A 61 -6.81 0.19 -6.29
N TYR A 62 -6.02 -0.74 -5.74
CA TYR A 62 -6.38 -2.15 -5.74
C TYR A 62 -7.70 -2.37 -4.99
N ALA A 63 -7.83 -1.75 -3.82
CA ALA A 63 -9.04 -1.89 -3.03
C ALA A 63 -10.27 -1.36 -3.77
N LYS A 64 -10.12 -0.21 -4.45
CA LYS A 64 -11.23 0.33 -5.23
C LYS A 64 -11.61 -0.60 -6.37
N ALA A 65 -10.61 -1.11 -7.09
CA ALA A 65 -10.85 -1.97 -8.24
C ALA A 65 -11.55 -3.27 -7.87
N HIS A 66 -11.31 -3.75 -6.67
CA HIS A 66 -11.86 -5.03 -6.20
C HIS A 66 -12.97 -4.87 -5.18
N ASN A 67 -13.46 -3.64 -4.98
CA ASN A 67 -14.55 -3.37 -4.04
C ASN A 67 -14.23 -3.82 -2.62
N LEU A 68 -13.02 -3.60 -2.18
CA LEU A 68 -12.60 -4.00 -0.85
C LEU A 68 -12.67 -2.83 0.11
N LYS A 69 -12.99 -3.12 1.37
CA LYS A 69 -12.78 -2.18 2.45
C LYS A 69 -11.34 -2.30 2.93
N ILE A 70 -10.85 -1.30 3.62
CA ILE A 70 -9.44 -1.24 4.00
C ILE A 70 -9.31 -1.11 5.50
N LYS A 71 -8.41 -1.91 6.09
CA LYS A 71 -7.96 -1.72 7.47
C LYS A 71 -6.49 -1.38 7.44
N VAL A 72 -6.13 -0.30 8.11
CA VAL A 72 -4.76 0.22 8.10
C VAL A 72 -4.09 -0.05 9.43
N TYR A 73 -3.05 -0.88 9.40
CA TYR A 73 -2.21 -1.12 10.57
C TYR A 73 -0.81 -0.54 10.39
N CYS A 74 -0.47 -0.17 9.16
CA CYS A 74 0.85 0.35 8.83
C CYS A 74 0.93 1.85 9.09
N PRO A 75 1.85 2.31 9.94
CA PRO A 75 1.96 3.75 10.22
C PRO A 75 2.22 4.60 8.99
N PHE A 76 2.97 4.07 8.04
CA PHE A 76 3.26 4.82 6.82
C PHE A 76 1.98 5.07 6.01
N VAL A 77 1.16 4.04 5.87
CA VAL A 77 -0.09 4.16 5.13
C VAL A 77 -1.05 5.09 5.86
N LYS A 78 -1.01 5.07 7.19
CA LYS A 78 -1.84 5.98 7.98
C LYS A 78 -1.49 7.43 7.67
N LYS A 79 -0.21 7.74 7.55
CA LYS A 79 0.21 9.09 7.17
C LYS A 79 -0.22 9.44 5.75
N TYR A 80 -0.15 8.47 4.86
CA TYR A 80 -0.61 8.67 3.50
C TYR A 80 -2.11 9.03 3.51
N LEU A 81 -2.88 8.29 4.29
CA LEU A 81 -4.31 8.55 4.40
C LEU A 81 -4.60 9.95 4.96
N ASP A 82 -3.82 10.39 5.93
CA ASP A 82 -3.98 11.73 6.51
C ASP A 82 -3.81 12.82 5.47
N ARG A 83 -2.99 12.58 4.48
CA ARG A 83 -2.77 13.53 3.38
C ARG A 83 -3.77 13.39 2.26
N HIS A 84 -4.61 12.35 2.31
CA HIS A 84 -5.61 12.08 1.29
C HIS A 84 -6.94 11.79 1.94
N PRO A 85 -7.54 12.78 2.61
CA PRO A 85 -8.76 12.53 3.40
C PRO A 85 -9.93 12.05 2.55
N GLY A 86 -9.91 12.31 1.26
CA GLY A 86 -10.96 11.80 0.37
C GLY A 86 -11.00 10.28 0.29
N LEU A 87 -9.97 9.59 0.75
CA LEU A 87 -9.93 8.12 0.75
C LEU A 87 -10.48 7.52 2.04
N GLY A 88 -10.83 8.35 3.02
CA GLY A 88 -11.25 7.85 4.32
C GLY A 88 -12.50 6.98 4.27
N HIS A 89 -13.36 7.19 3.29
CA HIS A 89 -14.58 6.40 3.18
C HIS A 89 -14.31 4.92 2.87
N LEU A 90 -13.11 4.59 2.41
CA LEU A 90 -12.73 3.22 2.14
C LEU A 90 -12.23 2.48 3.37
N VAL A 91 -11.88 3.22 4.42
CA VAL A 91 -11.23 2.66 5.60
C VAL A 91 -12.27 2.38 6.67
N ILE A 92 -12.22 1.18 7.25
CA ILE A 92 -13.22 0.76 8.23
C ILE A 92 -12.70 0.68 9.66
N ASN A 93 -11.38 0.75 9.88
CA ASN A 93 -10.91 0.80 11.26
C ASN A 93 -10.80 2.25 11.67
N PRO A 94 -11.44 2.63 12.72
CA PRO A 94 -11.21 3.97 13.25
C PRO A 94 -9.85 3.92 13.82
N SER A 95 -9.07 4.47 13.60
CA SER A 95 -7.77 4.53 14.14
C SER A 95 -7.35 4.77 15.31
#